data_cb7586ae791c549074bcf9bd0ac946b1
#
_entry.id   cb7586ae791c549074bcf9bd0ac946b1
#
_cell.length_a   1.000
_cell.length_b   1.000
_cell.length_c   1.000
_cell.angle_alpha   90.00
_cell.angle_beta   90.00
_cell.angle_gamma   90.00
#
_symmetry.space_group_name_H-M   'P 1'
#
loop_
_entity.id
_entity.type
_entity.pdbx_description
1 polymer ?
#
loop_
_entity_poly.entity_id
_entity_poly.type
_entity_poly.pdbx_seq_one_letter_code
_entity_poly.pdbx_strand_id
1 'polypeptide(L)'
;MQIQTIHTTPYTDQKPGTSGLRKKTRVFMEQDNYLQNFVQSVFDVIGAAGKRLVLGGDGRYFNAQATQIILKMAIANKVQEVIVGQNGYLSTPAVSVEIRRLETDGGLILSASHNPGGLDGDFGIKFNTANGGP
;
A
#
# COMPACT_ATOMS: atom_id res chain seq x y z
N MET A 1 -3.11 -22.65 5.06
CA MET A 1 -2.57 -21.38 5.57
C MET A 1 -3.35 -20.93 6.80
N GLN A 2 -2.67 -20.48 7.82
CA GLN A 2 -3.31 -20.00 9.04
C GLN A 2 -3.33 -18.48 9.05
N ILE A 3 -4.54 -17.91 9.18
CA ILE A 3 -4.72 -16.47 9.29
C ILE A 3 -4.61 -16.08 10.76
N GLN A 4 -3.78 -15.07 11.04
CA GLN A 4 -3.61 -14.54 12.38
C GLN A 4 -4.29 -13.19 12.49
N THR A 5 -5.05 -13.00 13.59
CA THR A 5 -5.61 -11.70 13.93
C THR A 5 -4.68 -11.02 14.93
N ILE A 6 -4.19 -9.83 14.57
CA ILE A 6 -3.28 -9.06 15.40
C ILE A 6 -4.03 -7.86 15.97
N HIS A 7 -4.04 -7.74 17.30
CA HIS A 7 -4.63 -6.58 17.95
C HIS A 7 -3.63 -5.43 17.96
N THR A 8 -4.05 -4.27 17.48
CA THR A 8 -3.19 -3.09 17.40
C THR A 8 -3.88 -1.89 18.04
N THR A 9 -3.07 -0.87 18.35
CA THR A 9 -3.58 0.42 18.82
C THR A 9 -3.64 1.39 17.65
N PRO A 10 -4.77 2.08 17.43
CA PRO A 10 -4.86 3.07 16.36
C PRO A 10 -3.84 4.19 16.50
N TYR A 11 -3.32 4.66 15.36
CA TYR A 11 -2.42 5.80 15.31
C TYR A 11 -3.21 7.05 14.92
N THR A 12 -3.01 8.14 15.63
CA THR A 12 -3.73 9.39 15.39
C THR A 12 -3.13 10.21 14.26
N ASP A 13 -1.90 9.90 13.84
CA ASP A 13 -1.19 10.64 12.81
C ASP A 13 -1.32 10.04 11.41
N GLN A 14 -2.12 8.98 11.22
CA GLN A 14 -2.35 8.37 9.92
C GLN A 14 -3.46 9.08 9.16
N LYS A 15 -3.20 10.33 8.78
CA LYS A 15 -4.14 11.16 8.03
C LYS A 15 -3.58 11.44 6.64
N PRO A 16 -3.94 10.64 5.64
CA PRO A 16 -3.41 10.85 4.30
C PRO A 16 -4.00 12.12 3.66
N GLY A 17 -3.16 12.83 2.92
CA GLY A 17 -3.61 13.86 2.01
C GLY A 17 -3.91 13.27 0.62
N THR A 18 -4.04 14.14 -0.39
CA THR A 18 -4.28 13.72 -1.78
C THR A 18 -3.19 12.78 -2.30
N SER A 19 -1.96 12.97 -1.82
CA SER A 19 -0.80 12.15 -2.22
C SER A 19 -0.57 10.94 -1.31
N GLY A 20 -1.54 10.60 -0.46
CA GLY A 20 -1.45 9.47 0.45
C GLY A 20 -0.77 9.79 1.77
N LEU A 21 -0.39 8.74 2.48
CA LEU A 21 0.28 8.85 3.78
C LEU A 21 1.78 8.84 3.57
N ARG A 22 2.46 9.91 3.96
CA ARG A 22 3.92 10.03 3.88
C ARG A 22 4.49 10.33 5.25
N LYS A 23 5.45 9.53 5.68
CA LYS A 23 6.15 9.67 6.96
C LYS A 23 7.60 9.28 6.76
N LYS A 24 8.45 9.56 7.75
CA LYS A 24 9.81 9.03 7.72
C LYS A 24 9.79 7.51 7.62
N THR A 25 10.72 6.94 6.88
CA THR A 25 10.82 5.50 6.69
C THR A 25 10.89 4.77 8.04
N ARG A 26 11.63 5.32 9.01
CA ARG A 26 11.74 4.74 10.35
C ARG A 26 10.39 4.61 11.05
N VAL A 27 9.45 5.53 10.83
CA VAL A 27 8.11 5.44 11.43
C VAL A 27 7.43 4.15 10.97
N PHE A 28 7.47 3.86 9.68
CA PHE A 28 6.88 2.63 9.14
C PHE A 28 7.59 1.37 9.63
N MET A 29 8.90 1.43 9.86
CA MET A 29 9.69 0.27 10.24
C MET A 29 9.68 0.00 11.75
N GLU A 30 9.70 1.05 12.57
CA GLU A 30 9.96 0.93 14.01
C GLU A 30 8.70 0.98 14.86
N GLN A 31 7.64 1.65 14.41
CA GLN A 31 6.38 1.69 15.16
C GLN A 31 5.56 0.43 14.87
N ASP A 32 5.11 -0.21 15.93
CA ASP A 32 4.41 -1.50 15.83
C ASP A 32 3.17 -1.42 14.96
N ASN A 33 3.14 -2.21 13.90
CA ASN A 33 2.00 -2.35 12.98
C ASN A 33 1.58 -1.03 12.33
N TYR A 34 2.50 -0.07 12.15
CA TYR A 34 2.14 1.23 11.58
C TYR A 34 1.61 1.09 10.15
N LEU A 35 2.37 0.39 9.29
CA LEU A 35 1.94 0.12 7.91
C LEU A 35 0.68 -0.75 7.90
N GLN A 36 0.66 -1.78 8.72
CA GLN A 36 -0.45 -2.73 8.76
C GLN A 36 -1.77 -2.05 9.14
N ASN A 37 -1.74 -1.12 10.09
CA ASN A 37 -2.94 -0.38 10.47
C ASN A 37 -3.50 0.42 9.30
N PHE A 38 -2.65 1.09 8.54
CA PHE A 38 -3.10 1.87 7.39
C PHE A 38 -3.67 0.95 6.30
N VAL A 39 -2.97 -0.12 5.96
CA VAL A 39 -3.39 -1.05 4.90
C VAL A 39 -4.71 -1.72 5.28
N GLN A 40 -4.84 -2.17 6.53
CA GLN A 40 -6.09 -2.80 6.97
C GLN A 40 -7.25 -1.81 6.92
N SER A 41 -7.03 -0.55 7.29
CA SER A 41 -8.05 0.49 7.19
C SER A 41 -8.51 0.70 5.75
N VAL A 42 -7.57 0.70 4.80
CA VAL A 42 -7.91 0.78 3.37
C VAL A 42 -8.76 -0.42 2.95
N PHE A 43 -8.33 -1.63 3.32
CA PHE A 43 -9.07 -2.85 2.97
C PHE A 43 -10.48 -2.86 3.56
N ASP A 44 -10.64 -2.37 4.78
CA ASP A 44 -11.96 -2.29 5.43
C ASP A 44 -12.87 -1.30 4.70
N VAL A 45 -12.34 -0.14 4.32
CA VAL A 45 -13.12 0.91 3.64
C VAL A 45 -13.57 0.46 2.26
N ILE A 46 -12.69 -0.19 1.48
CA ILE A 46 -13.04 -0.62 0.12
C ILE A 46 -13.78 -1.96 0.07
N GLY A 47 -13.85 -2.69 1.20
CA GLY A 47 -14.41 -4.03 1.20
C GLY A 47 -13.57 -4.98 0.35
N ALA A 48 -12.31 -5.19 0.73
CA ALA A 48 -11.29 -5.81 -0.13
C ALA A 48 -11.57 -7.26 -0.52
N ALA A 49 -12.40 -7.99 0.21
CA ALA A 49 -12.69 -9.40 -0.09
C ALA A 49 -13.27 -9.54 -1.50
N GLY A 50 -12.67 -10.39 -2.31
CA GLY A 50 -13.09 -10.63 -3.69
C GLY A 50 -12.65 -9.56 -4.68
N LYS A 51 -11.92 -8.54 -4.26
CA LYS A 51 -11.47 -7.45 -5.13
C LYS A 51 -10.18 -7.81 -5.87
N ARG A 52 -9.94 -7.13 -6.98
CA ARG A 52 -8.70 -7.22 -7.75
C ARG A 52 -7.96 -5.90 -7.63
N LEU A 53 -6.72 -5.95 -7.20
CA LEU A 53 -5.93 -4.75 -6.88
C LEU A 53 -4.59 -4.75 -7.61
N VAL A 54 -4.09 -3.56 -7.93
CA VAL A 54 -2.73 -3.36 -8.45
C VAL A 54 -1.85 -2.90 -7.29
N LEU A 55 -0.62 -3.39 -7.23
CA LEU A 55 0.37 -2.97 -6.24
C LEU A 55 1.65 -2.57 -6.96
N GLY A 56 2.11 -1.36 -6.72
CA GLY A 56 3.33 -0.87 -7.30
C GLY A 56 4.05 0.10 -6.38
N GLY A 57 5.18 0.60 -6.83
CA GLY A 57 5.97 1.54 -6.04
C GLY A 57 7.19 2.01 -6.81
N ASP A 58 7.93 2.95 -6.21
CA ASP A 58 9.12 3.53 -6.82
C ASP A 58 10.44 2.85 -6.41
N GLY A 59 10.35 1.74 -5.67
CA GLY A 59 11.51 0.93 -5.32
C GLY A 59 12.40 1.50 -4.23
N ARG A 60 11.92 2.49 -3.49
CA ARG A 60 12.71 3.08 -2.41
C ARG A 60 12.91 2.12 -1.23
N TYR A 61 13.76 2.52 -0.32
CA TYR A 61 14.03 1.74 0.89
C TYR A 61 12.72 1.34 1.58
N PHE A 62 12.66 0.13 2.08
CA PHE A 62 11.48 -0.51 2.68
C PHE A 62 10.44 -1.00 1.67
N ASN A 63 10.54 -0.69 0.39
CA ASN A 63 9.52 -1.08 -0.60
C ASN A 63 9.32 -2.60 -0.66
N ALA A 64 10.38 -3.38 -0.67
CA ALA A 64 10.29 -4.84 -0.77
C ALA A 64 9.60 -5.44 0.46
N GLN A 65 9.97 -4.99 1.65
CA GLN A 65 9.37 -5.46 2.90
C GLN A 65 7.89 -5.08 2.97
N ALA A 66 7.55 -3.83 2.61
CA ALA A 66 6.17 -3.37 2.58
C ALA A 66 5.33 -4.18 1.58
N THR A 67 5.87 -4.47 0.40
CA THR A 67 5.21 -5.30 -0.60
C THR A 67 4.85 -6.68 -0.02
N GLN A 68 5.78 -7.33 0.67
CA GLN A 68 5.54 -8.63 1.28
C GLN A 68 4.46 -8.55 2.37
N ILE A 69 4.49 -7.51 3.19
CA ILE A 69 3.47 -7.29 4.23
C ILE A 69 2.10 -7.15 3.59
N ILE A 70 1.98 -6.31 2.56
CA ILE A 70 0.71 -6.05 1.88
C ILE A 70 0.18 -7.32 1.22
N LEU A 71 1.04 -8.10 0.57
CA LEU A 71 0.63 -9.35 -0.06
C LEU A 71 0.07 -10.35 0.95
N LYS A 72 0.72 -10.49 2.10
CA LYS A 72 0.23 -11.36 3.18
C LYS A 72 -1.11 -10.88 3.71
N MET A 73 -1.27 -9.58 3.90
CA MET A 73 -2.54 -9.00 4.37
C MET A 73 -3.64 -9.17 3.34
N ALA A 74 -3.32 -9.02 2.05
CA ALA A 74 -4.29 -9.22 0.97
C ALA A 74 -4.83 -10.64 0.99
N ILE A 75 -3.97 -11.63 1.16
CA ILE A 75 -4.38 -13.04 1.27
C ILE A 75 -5.31 -13.21 2.48
N ALA A 76 -4.93 -12.67 3.64
CA ALA A 76 -5.71 -12.79 4.86
C ALA A 76 -7.07 -12.09 4.75
N ASN A 77 -7.16 -11.02 3.96
CA ASN A 77 -8.40 -10.27 3.72
C ASN A 77 -9.20 -10.82 2.53
N LYS A 78 -8.79 -11.94 1.97
CA LYS A 78 -9.50 -12.64 0.88
C LYS A 78 -9.60 -11.81 -0.40
N VAL A 79 -8.59 -10.99 -0.67
CA VAL A 79 -8.45 -10.30 -1.95
C VAL A 79 -8.32 -11.37 -3.04
N GLN A 80 -9.06 -11.21 -4.13
CA GLN A 80 -9.09 -12.21 -5.20
C GLN A 80 -7.79 -12.27 -5.96
N GLU A 81 -7.21 -11.11 -6.29
CA GLU A 81 -5.99 -11.02 -7.09
C GLU A 81 -5.24 -9.75 -6.78
N VAL A 82 -3.91 -9.84 -6.67
CA VAL A 82 -3.04 -8.67 -6.60
C VAL A 82 -2.07 -8.74 -7.77
N ILE A 83 -2.10 -7.72 -8.62
CA ILE A 83 -1.20 -7.59 -9.77
C ILE A 83 -0.04 -6.71 -9.34
N VAL A 84 1.15 -7.28 -9.29
CA VAL A 84 2.34 -6.60 -8.79
C VAL A 84 3.25 -6.23 -9.96
N GLY A 85 3.76 -5.00 -9.97
CA GLY A 85 4.77 -4.59 -10.92
C GLY A 85 6.03 -5.42 -10.77
N GLN A 86 6.82 -5.56 -11.84
CA GLN A 86 8.03 -6.36 -11.83
C GLN A 86 8.96 -5.88 -10.68
N ASN A 87 9.36 -6.80 -9.81
CA ASN A 87 10.13 -6.51 -8.60
C ASN A 87 9.47 -5.48 -7.65
N GLY A 88 8.14 -5.32 -7.74
CA GLY A 88 7.42 -4.33 -6.96
C GLY A 88 7.55 -2.90 -7.48
N TYR A 89 8.09 -2.72 -8.69
CA TYR A 89 8.34 -1.38 -9.26
C TYR A 89 7.29 -1.02 -10.29
N LEU A 90 6.45 -0.05 -9.96
CA LEU A 90 5.54 0.62 -10.88
C LEU A 90 5.39 2.05 -10.42
N SER A 91 5.64 3.00 -11.31
CA SER A 91 5.45 4.42 -11.01
C SER A 91 3.98 4.74 -10.77
N THR A 92 3.70 5.86 -10.11
CA THR A 92 2.32 6.29 -9.86
C THR A 92 1.50 6.39 -11.15
N PRO A 93 1.97 7.06 -12.22
CA PRO A 93 1.21 7.08 -13.48
C PRO A 93 1.01 5.69 -14.08
N ALA A 94 2.00 4.81 -13.99
CA ALA A 94 1.89 3.46 -14.52
C ALA A 94 0.84 2.65 -13.76
N VAL A 95 0.77 2.79 -12.44
CA VAL A 95 -0.26 2.12 -11.65
C VAL A 95 -1.65 2.61 -12.05
N SER A 96 -1.83 3.92 -12.19
CA SER A 96 -3.13 4.48 -12.59
C SER A 96 -3.58 3.94 -13.94
N VAL A 97 -2.67 3.82 -14.91
CA VAL A 97 -2.97 3.24 -16.23
C VAL A 97 -3.35 1.76 -16.09
N GLU A 98 -2.59 0.99 -15.32
CA GLU A 98 -2.85 -0.44 -15.14
C GLU A 98 -4.19 -0.69 -14.43
N ILE A 99 -4.56 0.14 -13.44
CA ILE A 99 -5.87 0.04 -12.79
C ILE A 99 -6.98 0.09 -13.83
N ARG A 100 -6.93 1.06 -14.71
CA ARG A 100 -7.95 1.22 -15.76
C ARG A 100 -7.87 0.14 -16.83
N ARG A 101 -6.65 -0.15 -17.32
CA ARG A 101 -6.43 -1.12 -18.41
C ARG A 101 -6.90 -2.52 -18.03
N LEU A 102 -6.65 -2.92 -16.78
CA LEU A 102 -6.98 -4.27 -16.29
C LEU A 102 -8.34 -4.33 -15.62
N GLU A 103 -9.07 -3.22 -15.58
CA GLU A 103 -10.40 -3.13 -14.97
C GLU A 103 -10.40 -3.65 -13.51
N THR A 104 -9.36 -3.29 -12.75
CA THR A 104 -9.28 -3.67 -11.35
C THR A 104 -10.06 -2.70 -10.47
N ASP A 105 -10.19 -3.04 -9.19
CA ASP A 105 -10.96 -2.26 -8.22
C ASP A 105 -10.15 -1.12 -7.59
N GLY A 106 -8.89 -1.01 -7.92
CA GLY A 106 -8.01 0.03 -7.43
C GLY A 106 -6.58 -0.45 -7.27
N GLY A 107 -5.74 0.36 -6.64
CA GLY A 107 -4.36 0.01 -6.43
C GLY A 107 -3.72 0.70 -5.26
N LEU A 108 -2.69 0.06 -4.70
CA LEU A 108 -1.83 0.60 -3.67
C LEU A 108 -0.48 0.99 -4.29
N ILE A 109 0.01 2.17 -3.96
CA ILE A 109 1.24 2.72 -4.52
C ILE A 109 2.17 3.09 -3.39
N LEU A 110 3.37 2.50 -3.39
CA LEU A 110 4.40 2.75 -2.39
C LEU A 110 5.35 3.81 -2.92
N SER A 111 5.02 5.07 -2.68
CA SER A 111 5.81 6.19 -3.20
C SER A 111 5.67 7.42 -2.32
N ALA A 112 6.75 8.16 -2.15
CA ALA A 112 6.73 9.49 -1.56
C ALA A 112 7.17 10.54 -2.60
N SER A 113 7.00 10.23 -3.88
CA SER A 113 7.31 11.11 -5.02
C SER A 113 8.75 11.62 -4.98
N HIS A 114 8.96 12.94 -4.90
CA HIS A 114 10.29 13.55 -4.89
C HIS A 114 10.92 13.63 -3.50
N ASN A 115 10.25 13.18 -2.46
CA ASN A 115 10.82 13.18 -1.11
C ASN A 115 12.04 12.24 -1.05
N PRO A 116 13.07 12.56 -0.25
CA PRO A 116 14.25 11.71 -0.16
C PRO A 116 13.91 10.29 0.27
N GLY A 117 14.54 9.30 -0.36
CA GLY A 117 14.43 7.91 0.03
C GLY A 117 15.47 7.49 1.07
N GLY A 118 15.50 6.18 1.38
CA GLY A 118 16.45 5.60 2.31
C GLY A 118 15.92 5.52 3.74
N LEU A 119 16.75 4.93 4.62
CA LEU A 119 16.36 4.70 6.01
C LEU A 119 16.03 6.00 6.75
N ASP A 120 16.77 7.06 6.49
CA ASP A 120 16.57 8.37 7.12
C ASP A 120 15.73 9.31 6.23
N GLY A 121 15.22 8.82 5.13
CA GLY A 121 14.34 9.54 4.24
C GLY A 121 12.87 9.26 4.53
N ASP A 122 12.05 9.42 3.50
CA ASP A 122 10.60 9.27 3.59
C ASP A 122 10.11 8.03 2.87
N PHE A 123 9.00 7.48 3.33
CA PHE A 123 8.25 6.42 2.70
C PHE A 123 6.80 6.85 2.60
N GLY A 124 6.11 6.41 1.57
CA GLY A 124 4.71 6.77 1.38
C GLY A 124 3.90 5.63 0.82
N ILE A 125 2.61 5.67 1.12
CA ILE A 125 1.63 4.72 0.59
C ILE A 125 0.34 5.47 0.29
N LYS A 126 -0.27 5.18 -0.85
CA LYS A 126 -1.59 5.72 -1.18
C LYS A 126 -2.43 4.69 -1.91
N PHE A 127 -3.72 4.92 -1.93
CA PHE A 127 -4.68 4.11 -2.67
C PHE A 127 -5.29 4.94 -3.79
N ASN A 128 -5.32 4.38 -5.00
CA ASN A 128 -6.05 4.94 -6.14
C ASN A 128 -7.27 4.07 -6.42
N THR A 129 -8.39 4.73 -6.74
CA THR A 129 -9.67 4.07 -6.97
C THR A 129 -9.73 3.40 -8.35
N ALA A 130 -10.85 2.74 -8.66
CA ALA A 130 -11.05 2.01 -9.91
C ALA A 130 -10.90 2.88 -11.16
N ASN A 131 -11.14 4.21 -11.06
CA ASN A 131 -10.93 5.11 -12.19
C ASN A 131 -9.49 5.59 -12.33
N GLY A 132 -8.59 5.12 -11.48
CA GLY A 132 -7.18 5.49 -11.48
C GLY A 132 -6.83 6.72 -10.67
N GLY A 133 -7.82 7.43 -10.09
CA GLY A 133 -7.61 8.59 -9.24
C GLY A 133 -7.46 8.23 -7.78
N PRO A 134 -6.92 9.17 -6.97
CA PRO A 134 -6.75 8.93 -5.54
C PRO A 134 -8.07 8.80 -4.76
#